data_907b7ead68728bc8ab6981891f02fec6
#
_entry.id   907b7ead68728bc8ab6981891f02fec6
#
_cell.length_a   1.000
_cell.length_b   1.000
_cell.length_c   1.000
_cell.angle_alpha   90.00
_cell.angle_beta   90.00
_cell.angle_gamma   90.00
#
_symmetry.space_group_name_H-M   'P 1'
#
loop_
_entity.id
_entity.type
_entity.pdbx_description
1 polymer ?
#
loop_
_entity_poly.entity_id
_entity_poly.type
_entity_poly.pdbx_seq_one_letter_code
_entity_poly.pdbx_strand_id
1 'polypeptide(L)'
;MVIDANVYWFPEEVFTDDALRARLFQDAPRGYGVMCRMLERDGRKQIIVEHPIGCPGVDYLQGDYTLEAMLAALDEAGIDKAVMKVPCLHEWLSLDMCRLFNDGMADFSRRSGGRLTALAVIPPWGSPEQLQELERCVNELGMHGVQLCAHYGEVYLDDEAFSPLFQKLNELGLTAYVHHTPVPVEYRAIQDYNNLRRSLGRCEDQLTAVGRELFSGMFEKYPKVKLVHSMLGGGFFTYQEMLMPHGPAGNDGRFTATPETMRKHLAENIFFEMSHAQPWGRVLLETAVKILGADHIVYGSSSPVKAVWRREGPAFVRELEITEEEKNLILWGNAQRLYHL
;
A
#
# COMPACT_ATOMS: atom_id res chain seq x y z
N MET A 1 2.16 17.58 14.34
CA MET A 1 1.17 16.63 13.82
C MET A 1 1.88 15.43 13.20
N VAL A 2 1.32 14.23 13.32
CA VAL A 2 1.80 13.01 12.66
C VAL A 2 0.59 12.29 12.07
N ILE A 3 0.65 11.92 10.79
CA ILE A 3 -0.36 11.12 10.09
C ILE A 3 0.31 9.83 9.59
N ASP A 4 -0.16 8.70 10.08
CA ASP A 4 0.32 7.39 9.64
C ASP A 4 -0.49 6.93 8.41
N ALA A 5 0.13 6.94 7.24
CA ALA A 5 -0.53 6.55 5.99
C ALA A 5 -0.61 5.03 5.78
N ASN A 6 -0.20 4.22 6.76
CA ASN A 6 -0.16 2.76 6.62
C ASN A 6 -0.51 2.03 7.92
N VAL A 7 -1.79 2.00 8.25
CA VAL A 7 -2.33 1.22 9.37
C VAL A 7 -3.30 0.17 8.84
N TYR A 8 -3.18 -1.05 9.32
CA TYR A 8 -4.03 -2.14 8.86
C TYR A 8 -5.26 -2.32 9.74
N TRP A 9 -6.38 -2.59 9.09
CA TRP A 9 -7.63 -3.00 9.70
C TRP A 9 -7.99 -4.42 9.27
N PHE A 10 -8.55 -5.19 10.19
CA PHE A 10 -9.01 -6.55 9.96
C PHE A 10 -10.27 -6.81 10.81
N PRO A 11 -11.31 -7.47 10.31
CA PRO A 11 -12.52 -7.70 11.09
C PRO A 11 -12.25 -8.69 12.24
N GLU A 12 -12.36 -8.23 13.47
CA GLU A 12 -12.17 -9.07 14.67
C GLU A 12 -13.16 -10.24 14.74
N GLU A 13 -14.33 -10.08 14.14
CA GLU A 13 -15.37 -11.10 14.07
C GLU A 13 -14.88 -12.39 13.39
N VAL A 14 -13.90 -12.31 12.49
CA VAL A 14 -13.32 -13.49 11.81
C VAL A 14 -12.71 -14.48 12.82
N PHE A 15 -12.26 -14.02 13.98
CA PHE A 15 -11.73 -14.91 15.03
C PHE A 15 -12.81 -15.69 15.76
N THR A 16 -14.06 -15.24 15.74
CA THR A 16 -15.16 -15.82 16.53
C THR A 16 -16.30 -16.37 15.68
N ASP A 17 -16.52 -15.83 14.48
CA ASP A 17 -17.54 -16.27 13.53
C ASP A 17 -16.95 -17.27 12.53
N ASP A 18 -17.33 -18.54 12.68
CA ASP A 18 -16.84 -19.63 11.82
C ASP A 18 -17.32 -19.50 10.38
N ALA A 19 -18.54 -18.95 10.15
CA ALA A 19 -19.08 -18.79 8.81
C ALA A 19 -18.36 -17.65 8.07
N LEU A 20 -18.14 -16.52 8.74
CA LEU A 20 -17.38 -15.42 8.17
C LEU A 20 -15.94 -15.84 7.86
N ARG A 21 -15.30 -16.56 8.78
CA ARG A 21 -13.94 -17.07 8.57
C ARG A 21 -13.87 -18.06 7.40
N ALA A 22 -14.85 -18.95 7.28
CA ALA A 22 -14.91 -19.88 6.16
C ALA A 22 -15.02 -19.15 4.81
N ARG A 23 -15.84 -18.12 4.73
CA ARG A 23 -15.96 -17.27 3.53
C ARG A 23 -14.65 -16.59 3.19
N LEU A 24 -13.98 -15.95 4.16
CA LEU A 24 -12.67 -15.33 3.95
C LEU A 24 -11.64 -16.32 3.42
N PHE A 25 -11.58 -17.54 3.98
CA PHE A 25 -10.65 -18.58 3.55
C PHE A 25 -10.98 -19.17 2.17
N GLN A 26 -12.23 -19.08 1.73
CA GLN A 26 -12.65 -19.49 0.38
C GLN A 26 -12.20 -18.50 -0.69
N ASP A 27 -12.13 -17.23 -0.37
CA ASP A 27 -11.70 -16.19 -1.31
C ASP A 27 -10.22 -16.32 -1.68
N ALA A 28 -9.40 -16.91 -0.82
CA ALA A 28 -7.97 -17.10 -1.10
C ALA A 28 -7.75 -17.98 -2.32
N PRO A 29 -7.13 -17.49 -3.41
CA PRO A 29 -6.96 -18.25 -4.64
C PRO A 29 -5.93 -19.36 -4.45
N ARG A 30 -6.40 -20.57 -4.26
CA ARG A 30 -5.54 -21.75 -4.04
C ARG A 30 -4.58 -22.01 -5.21
N GLY A 31 -4.95 -21.56 -6.41
CA GLY A 31 -4.09 -21.63 -7.61
C GLY A 31 -2.77 -20.88 -7.48
N TYR A 32 -2.70 -19.85 -6.60
CA TYR A 32 -1.47 -19.13 -6.30
C TYR A 32 -0.66 -19.74 -5.13
N GLY A 33 -1.02 -20.92 -4.67
CA GLY A 33 -0.37 -21.52 -3.51
C GLY A 33 -0.65 -20.78 -2.21
N VAL A 34 -1.84 -20.22 -2.08
CA VAL A 34 -2.29 -19.54 -0.85
C VAL A 34 -3.02 -20.51 0.07
N MET A 35 -2.69 -20.49 1.35
CA MET A 35 -3.41 -21.22 2.39
C MET A 35 -3.67 -20.29 3.58
N CYS A 36 -4.91 -20.32 4.05
CA CYS A 36 -5.31 -19.65 5.29
C CYS A 36 -5.63 -20.68 6.36
N ARG A 37 -5.15 -20.46 7.58
CA ARG A 37 -5.43 -21.33 8.73
C ARG A 37 -5.51 -20.51 10.01
N MET A 38 -6.29 -21.00 10.96
CA MET A 38 -6.36 -20.44 12.30
C MET A 38 -5.62 -21.36 13.29
N LEU A 39 -4.82 -20.74 14.14
CA LEU A 39 -4.08 -21.39 15.22
C LEU A 39 -4.44 -20.71 16.54
N GLU A 40 -4.01 -21.28 17.64
CA GLU A 40 -3.99 -20.62 18.94
C GLU A 40 -2.55 -20.34 19.34
N ARG A 41 -2.28 -19.12 19.79
CA ARG A 41 -0.98 -18.68 20.28
C ARG A 41 -1.14 -17.85 21.54
N ASP A 42 -0.53 -18.29 22.63
CA ASP A 42 -0.55 -17.58 23.92
C ASP A 42 -1.97 -17.22 24.40
N GLY A 43 -2.93 -18.13 24.21
CA GLY A 43 -4.34 -17.96 24.58
C GLY A 43 -5.13 -17.02 23.65
N ARG A 44 -4.56 -16.58 22.54
CA ARG A 44 -5.21 -15.75 21.51
C ARG A 44 -5.30 -16.52 20.18
N LYS A 45 -6.37 -16.31 19.44
CA LYS A 45 -6.50 -16.86 18.10
C LYS A 45 -5.63 -16.08 17.12
N GLN A 46 -4.99 -16.80 16.21
CA GLN A 46 -4.11 -16.26 15.19
C GLN A 46 -4.52 -16.82 13.83
N ILE A 47 -4.73 -15.93 12.86
CA ILE A 47 -4.94 -16.32 11.45
C ILE A 47 -3.62 -16.12 10.73
N ILE A 48 -3.16 -17.19 10.07
CA ILE A 48 -1.96 -17.18 9.25
C ILE A 48 -2.36 -17.32 7.79
N VAL A 49 -1.81 -16.46 6.94
CA VAL A 49 -1.90 -16.55 5.49
C VAL A 49 -0.53 -16.95 4.94
N GLU A 50 -0.47 -18.07 4.25
CA GLU A 50 0.73 -18.58 3.61
C GLU A 50 0.66 -18.34 2.10
N HIS A 51 1.68 -17.68 1.57
CA HIS A 51 1.84 -17.41 0.14
C HIS A 51 3.32 -17.35 -0.23
N PRO A 52 3.86 -18.32 -0.94
CA PRO A 52 3.26 -19.61 -1.29
C PRO A 52 3.01 -20.52 -0.06
N ILE A 53 2.26 -21.60 -0.24
CA ILE A 53 1.99 -22.58 0.83
C ILE A 53 3.30 -23.04 1.48
N GLY A 54 3.31 -23.11 2.81
CA GLY A 54 4.52 -23.43 3.60
C GLY A 54 5.37 -22.18 3.94
N CYS A 55 5.00 -21.01 3.42
CA CYS A 55 5.72 -19.76 3.65
C CYS A 55 4.79 -18.71 4.28
N PRO A 56 4.73 -18.59 5.61
CA PRO A 56 3.89 -17.59 6.27
C PRO A 56 4.22 -16.19 5.77
N GLY A 57 3.24 -15.54 5.16
CA GLY A 57 3.35 -14.19 4.65
C GLY A 57 2.92 -13.16 5.68
N VAL A 58 1.74 -13.37 6.25
CA VAL A 58 1.11 -12.46 7.21
C VAL A 58 0.44 -13.28 8.30
N ASP A 59 0.43 -12.74 9.52
CA ASP A 59 -0.30 -13.25 10.65
C ASP A 59 -1.15 -12.15 11.29
N TYR A 60 -2.39 -12.48 11.60
CA TYR A 60 -3.35 -11.61 12.29
C TYR A 60 -3.65 -12.18 13.66
N LEU A 61 -3.50 -11.37 14.70
CA LEU A 61 -3.69 -11.80 16.07
C LEU A 61 -4.95 -11.15 16.65
N GLN A 62 -5.83 -11.96 17.21
CA GLN A 62 -7.07 -11.53 17.86
C GLN A 62 -6.81 -10.43 18.91
N GLY A 63 -7.60 -9.36 18.86
CA GLY A 63 -7.54 -8.23 19.77
C GLY A 63 -6.63 -7.09 19.29
N ASP A 64 -5.83 -7.28 18.24
CA ASP A 64 -4.96 -6.21 17.72
C ASP A 64 -5.72 -5.23 16.79
N TYR A 65 -6.91 -5.62 16.33
CA TYR A 65 -7.69 -4.88 15.32
C TYR A 65 -8.97 -4.28 15.87
N THR A 66 -9.15 -4.25 17.21
CA THR A 66 -10.27 -3.52 17.82
C THR A 66 -10.05 -2.02 17.71
N LEU A 67 -11.11 -1.23 17.73
CA LEU A 67 -11.02 0.23 17.68
C LEU A 67 -10.19 0.78 18.85
N GLU A 68 -10.43 0.24 20.03
CA GLU A 68 -9.72 0.62 21.28
C GLU A 68 -8.22 0.33 21.17
N ALA A 69 -7.84 -0.86 20.67
CA ALA A 69 -6.45 -1.23 20.49
C ALA A 69 -5.75 -0.34 19.45
N MET A 70 -6.44 -0.03 18.34
CA MET A 70 -5.90 0.85 17.32
C MET A 70 -5.70 2.27 17.85
N LEU A 71 -6.68 2.86 18.51
CA LEU A 71 -6.55 4.21 19.09
C LEU A 71 -5.47 4.28 20.17
N ALA A 72 -5.43 3.30 21.09
CA ALA A 72 -4.38 3.22 22.09
C ALA A 72 -2.97 3.10 21.47
N ALA A 73 -2.87 2.36 20.36
CA ALA A 73 -1.62 2.23 19.62
C ALA A 73 -1.16 3.54 18.97
N LEU A 74 -2.09 4.36 18.45
CA LEU A 74 -1.78 5.69 17.94
C LEU A 74 -1.33 6.63 19.05
N ASP A 75 -2.03 6.61 20.19
CA ASP A 75 -1.70 7.45 21.35
C ASP A 75 -0.31 7.12 21.93
N GLU A 76 0.02 5.82 22.05
CA GLU A 76 1.35 5.37 22.48
C GLU A 76 2.48 5.92 21.60
N ALA A 77 2.23 6.05 20.29
CA ALA A 77 3.21 6.50 19.31
C ALA A 77 3.19 8.01 19.04
N GLY A 78 2.26 8.77 19.65
CA GLY A 78 2.08 10.20 19.36
C GLY A 78 1.64 10.46 17.94
N ILE A 79 0.81 9.57 17.37
CA ILE A 79 0.24 9.69 16.03
C ILE A 79 -1.16 10.32 16.15
N ASP A 80 -1.38 11.42 15.46
CA ASP A 80 -2.63 12.18 15.54
C ASP A 80 -3.74 11.56 14.72
N LYS A 81 -3.43 11.10 13.50
CA LYS A 81 -4.38 10.46 12.56
C LYS A 81 -3.75 9.28 11.84
N ALA A 82 -4.58 8.37 11.34
CA ALA A 82 -4.11 7.27 10.51
C ALA A 82 -5.06 6.94 9.35
N VAL A 83 -4.47 6.40 8.28
CA VAL A 83 -5.15 5.90 7.10
C VAL A 83 -5.21 4.38 7.19
N MET A 84 -6.42 3.85 7.38
CA MET A 84 -6.66 2.41 7.45
C MET A 84 -6.74 1.79 6.07
N LYS A 85 -6.26 0.57 5.99
CA LYS A 85 -6.36 -0.29 4.82
C LYS A 85 -6.26 -1.77 5.20
N VAL A 86 -6.49 -2.64 4.23
CA VAL A 86 -6.47 -4.08 4.44
C VAL A 86 -5.04 -4.62 4.35
N PRO A 87 -4.59 -5.47 5.27
CA PRO A 87 -3.25 -6.06 5.21
C PRO A 87 -3.19 -7.22 4.23
N CYS A 88 -2.38 -7.14 3.18
CA CYS A 88 -1.97 -8.22 2.26
C CYS A 88 -3.03 -9.29 1.87
N LEU A 89 -4.32 -8.97 1.96
CA LEU A 89 -5.43 -9.88 1.62
C LEU A 89 -6.17 -9.43 0.36
N HIS A 90 -6.12 -8.14 0.08
CA HIS A 90 -6.98 -7.47 -0.90
C HIS A 90 -6.74 -7.94 -2.33
N GLU A 91 -5.59 -8.56 -2.63
CA GLU A 91 -5.28 -9.09 -3.96
C GLU A 91 -6.23 -10.20 -4.43
N TRP A 92 -7.00 -10.80 -3.52
CA TRP A 92 -7.89 -11.91 -3.85
C TRP A 92 -9.25 -11.88 -3.12
N LEU A 93 -9.62 -10.76 -2.53
CA LEU A 93 -10.94 -10.64 -1.93
C LEU A 93 -12.03 -10.58 -2.99
N SER A 94 -13.12 -11.33 -2.77
CA SER A 94 -14.35 -11.16 -3.54
C SER A 94 -14.97 -9.79 -3.31
N LEU A 95 -15.87 -9.35 -4.20
CA LEU A 95 -16.56 -8.07 -4.04
C LEU A 95 -17.37 -8.02 -2.73
N ASP A 96 -18.00 -9.14 -2.34
CA ASP A 96 -18.75 -9.20 -1.09
C ASP A 96 -17.87 -9.06 0.14
N MET A 97 -16.67 -9.65 0.11
CA MET A 97 -15.71 -9.46 1.18
C MET A 97 -15.13 -8.04 1.18
N CYS A 98 -14.88 -7.45 0.01
CA CYS A 98 -14.49 -6.04 -0.09
C CYS A 98 -15.54 -5.12 0.55
N ARG A 99 -16.84 -5.34 0.27
CA ARG A 99 -17.93 -4.58 0.91
C ARG A 99 -17.92 -4.68 2.43
N LEU A 100 -17.72 -5.88 2.96
CA LEU A 100 -17.62 -6.09 4.40
C LEU A 100 -16.43 -5.33 5.01
N PHE A 101 -15.27 -5.36 4.36
CA PHE A 101 -14.10 -4.62 4.80
C PHE A 101 -14.32 -3.10 4.71
N ASN A 102 -14.90 -2.61 3.63
CA ASN A 102 -15.22 -1.19 3.45
C ASN A 102 -16.19 -0.70 4.54
N ASP A 103 -17.25 -1.44 4.81
CA ASP A 103 -18.23 -1.09 5.84
C ASP A 103 -17.61 -1.07 7.23
N GLY A 104 -16.78 -2.05 7.56
CA GLY A 104 -16.10 -2.12 8.85
C GLY A 104 -15.09 -0.98 9.06
N MET A 105 -14.28 -0.68 8.04
CA MET A 105 -13.35 0.46 8.09
C MET A 105 -14.10 1.80 8.18
N ALA A 106 -15.21 1.96 7.46
CA ALA A 106 -16.05 3.15 7.55
C ALA A 106 -16.68 3.31 8.94
N ASP A 107 -17.10 2.22 9.57
CA ASP A 107 -17.59 2.25 10.95
C ASP A 107 -16.51 2.74 11.92
N PHE A 108 -15.29 2.24 11.81
CA PHE A 108 -14.16 2.70 12.63
C PHE A 108 -13.84 4.18 12.38
N SER A 109 -13.86 4.62 11.13
CA SER A 109 -13.67 6.05 10.78
C SER A 109 -14.69 6.93 11.52
N ARG A 110 -15.99 6.58 11.47
CA ARG A 110 -17.05 7.33 12.15
C ARG A 110 -16.87 7.35 13.68
N ARG A 111 -16.52 6.22 14.28
CA ARG A 111 -16.40 6.05 15.74
C ARG A 111 -15.09 6.58 16.32
N SER A 112 -14.09 6.82 15.50
CA SER A 112 -12.75 7.26 15.94
C SER A 112 -12.65 8.74 16.31
N GLY A 113 -13.72 9.52 16.15
CA GLY A 113 -13.67 10.96 16.39
C GLY A 113 -12.75 11.74 15.43
N GLY A 114 -12.60 11.24 14.18
CA GLY A 114 -11.76 11.85 13.16
C GLY A 114 -10.28 11.44 13.22
N ARG A 115 -9.95 10.46 14.06
CA ARG A 115 -8.57 9.92 14.18
C ARG A 115 -8.23 8.94 13.05
N LEU A 116 -9.22 8.23 12.53
CA LEU A 116 -9.06 7.21 11.49
C LEU A 116 -9.82 7.60 10.23
N THR A 117 -9.22 7.38 9.09
CA THR A 117 -9.84 7.38 7.78
C THR A 117 -9.54 6.06 7.07
N ALA A 118 -10.21 5.76 5.97
CA ALA A 118 -10.04 4.48 5.28
C ALA A 118 -9.81 4.67 3.78
N LEU A 119 -9.09 3.73 3.18
CA LEU A 119 -9.04 3.55 1.74
C LEU A 119 -10.04 2.47 1.32
N ALA A 120 -10.75 2.69 0.22
CA ALA A 120 -11.62 1.69 -0.37
C ALA A 120 -10.80 0.48 -0.83
N VAL A 121 -11.36 -0.71 -0.70
CA VAL A 121 -10.82 -1.91 -1.31
C VAL A 121 -11.88 -2.50 -2.25
N ILE A 122 -11.48 -2.82 -3.48
CA ILE A 122 -12.33 -3.44 -4.50
C ILE A 122 -11.52 -4.42 -5.32
N PRO A 123 -12.14 -5.43 -5.93
CA PRO A 123 -11.47 -6.18 -6.99
C PRO A 123 -11.16 -5.24 -8.16
N PRO A 124 -9.97 -5.32 -8.79
CA PRO A 124 -9.46 -4.26 -9.67
C PRO A 124 -9.97 -4.33 -11.12
N TRP A 125 -10.76 -5.34 -11.45
CA TRP A 125 -11.13 -5.65 -12.84
C TRP A 125 -12.13 -4.68 -13.47
N GLY A 126 -12.73 -3.78 -12.67
CA GLY A 126 -13.58 -2.70 -13.17
C GLY A 126 -14.91 -3.14 -13.75
N SER A 127 -15.50 -4.25 -13.22
CA SER A 127 -16.91 -4.56 -13.56
C SER A 127 -17.85 -3.46 -13.07
N PRO A 128 -19.04 -3.32 -13.66
CA PRO A 128 -20.00 -2.31 -13.22
C PRO A 128 -20.27 -2.35 -11.72
N GLU A 129 -20.39 -3.54 -11.13
CA GLU A 129 -20.66 -3.72 -9.70
C GLU A 129 -19.47 -3.32 -8.84
N GLN A 130 -18.24 -3.55 -9.32
CA GLN A 130 -17.01 -3.15 -8.63
C GLN A 130 -16.84 -1.63 -8.65
N LEU A 131 -17.08 -0.99 -9.81
CA LEU A 131 -17.04 0.47 -9.92
C LEU A 131 -18.15 1.15 -9.12
N GLN A 132 -19.34 0.57 -9.05
CA GLN A 132 -20.43 1.05 -8.19
C GLN A 132 -20.03 0.98 -6.71
N GLU A 133 -19.34 -0.08 -6.28
CA GLU A 133 -18.84 -0.18 -4.91
C GLU A 133 -17.79 0.91 -4.63
N LEU A 134 -16.88 1.19 -5.56
CA LEU A 134 -15.94 2.30 -5.42
C LEU A 134 -16.67 3.65 -5.26
N GLU A 135 -17.67 3.91 -6.08
CA GLU A 135 -18.51 5.10 -5.97
C GLU A 135 -19.23 5.19 -4.62
N ARG A 136 -19.76 4.07 -4.13
CA ARG A 136 -20.37 3.99 -2.78
C ARG A 136 -19.35 4.33 -1.69
N CYS A 137 -18.15 3.78 -1.77
CA CYS A 137 -17.07 4.09 -0.80
C CYS A 137 -16.76 5.59 -0.74
N VAL A 138 -16.71 6.26 -1.89
CA VAL A 138 -16.43 7.68 -1.96
C VAL A 138 -17.62 8.53 -1.51
N ASN A 139 -18.80 8.28 -2.06
CA ASN A 139 -19.94 9.17 -1.91
C ASN A 139 -20.73 8.93 -0.61
N GLU A 140 -20.76 7.69 -0.09
CA GLU A 140 -21.57 7.33 1.07
C GLU A 140 -20.68 7.02 2.30
N LEU A 141 -19.52 6.38 2.11
CA LEU A 141 -18.65 5.99 3.21
C LEU A 141 -17.55 7.01 3.52
N GLY A 142 -17.37 8.06 2.68
CA GLY A 142 -16.42 9.15 2.91
C GLY A 142 -14.95 8.73 2.75
N MET A 143 -14.66 7.77 1.89
CA MET A 143 -13.30 7.33 1.61
C MET A 143 -12.67 8.18 0.50
N HIS A 144 -11.43 8.64 0.72
CA HIS A 144 -10.75 9.57 -0.18
C HIS A 144 -9.60 8.94 -0.98
N GLY A 145 -9.58 7.64 -1.10
CA GLY A 145 -8.59 6.89 -1.87
C GLY A 145 -8.94 5.42 -1.96
N VAL A 146 -8.12 4.69 -2.68
CA VAL A 146 -8.28 3.24 -2.89
C VAL A 146 -6.98 2.52 -2.59
N GLN A 147 -7.07 1.29 -2.12
CA GLN A 147 -5.91 0.41 -1.99
C GLN A 147 -5.87 -0.57 -3.15
N LEU A 148 -4.71 -0.70 -3.79
CA LEU A 148 -4.41 -1.65 -4.85
C LEU A 148 -3.18 -2.48 -4.48
N CYS A 149 -3.00 -3.64 -5.13
CA CYS A 149 -1.75 -4.39 -5.13
C CYS A 149 -0.85 -3.92 -6.27
N ALA A 150 0.45 -4.15 -6.18
CA ALA A 150 1.38 -3.91 -7.28
C ALA A 150 1.03 -4.76 -8.52
N HIS A 151 0.57 -5.99 -8.29
CA HIS A 151 0.04 -6.86 -9.34
C HIS A 151 -1.08 -7.76 -8.82
N TYR A 152 -1.88 -8.30 -9.72
CA TYR A 152 -2.94 -9.28 -9.43
C TYR A 152 -2.70 -10.53 -10.30
N GLY A 153 -2.36 -11.66 -9.65
CA GLY A 153 -1.88 -12.82 -10.38
C GLY A 153 -0.59 -12.52 -11.12
N GLU A 154 -0.59 -12.63 -12.44
CA GLU A 154 0.56 -12.36 -13.28
C GLU A 154 0.52 -10.99 -13.97
N VAL A 155 -0.43 -10.11 -13.58
CA VAL A 155 -0.74 -8.87 -14.30
C VAL A 155 -0.47 -7.64 -13.43
N TYR A 156 0.47 -6.78 -13.83
CA TYR A 156 0.75 -5.50 -13.19
C TYR A 156 -0.25 -4.42 -13.55
N LEU A 157 -0.34 -3.36 -12.74
CA LEU A 157 -1.37 -2.31 -12.83
C LEU A 157 -1.39 -1.51 -14.14
N ASP A 158 -0.33 -1.55 -14.92
CA ASP A 158 -0.26 -0.91 -16.25
C ASP A 158 -0.97 -1.69 -17.37
N ASP A 159 -1.49 -2.88 -17.07
CA ASP A 159 -2.19 -3.72 -18.05
C ASP A 159 -3.58 -3.17 -18.40
N GLU A 160 -4.01 -3.41 -19.65
CA GLU A 160 -5.30 -2.94 -20.15
C GLU A 160 -6.51 -3.54 -19.39
N ALA A 161 -6.36 -4.66 -18.73
CA ALA A 161 -7.39 -5.27 -17.91
C ALA A 161 -7.89 -4.34 -16.80
N PHE A 162 -7.04 -3.41 -16.34
CA PHE A 162 -7.39 -2.44 -15.29
C PHE A 162 -7.88 -1.09 -15.84
N SER A 163 -7.96 -0.92 -17.16
CA SER A 163 -8.37 0.35 -17.78
C SER A 163 -9.70 0.91 -17.25
N PRO A 164 -10.77 0.12 -17.04
CA PRO A 164 -12.02 0.67 -16.51
C PRO A 164 -11.86 1.24 -15.08
N LEU A 165 -11.04 0.60 -14.24
CA LEU A 165 -10.73 1.09 -12.90
C LEU A 165 -9.95 2.40 -12.98
N PHE A 166 -8.87 2.46 -13.75
CA PHE A 166 -8.04 3.67 -13.85
C PHE A 166 -8.78 4.83 -14.48
N GLN A 167 -9.68 4.58 -15.43
CA GLN A 167 -10.58 5.62 -15.94
C GLN A 167 -11.45 6.19 -14.81
N LYS A 168 -12.05 5.33 -13.97
CA LYS A 168 -12.86 5.76 -12.83
C LYS A 168 -12.03 6.53 -11.79
N LEU A 169 -10.83 6.05 -11.45
CA LEU A 169 -9.92 6.76 -10.53
C LEU A 169 -9.55 8.14 -11.07
N ASN A 170 -9.29 8.25 -12.37
CA ASN A 170 -8.98 9.51 -13.04
C ASN A 170 -10.18 10.47 -13.05
N GLU A 171 -11.40 9.98 -13.27
CA GLU A 171 -12.64 10.76 -13.21
C GLU A 171 -12.84 11.34 -11.80
N LEU A 172 -12.68 10.52 -10.77
CA LEU A 172 -12.87 10.89 -9.37
C LEU A 172 -11.67 11.65 -8.77
N GLY A 173 -10.52 11.65 -9.42
CA GLY A 173 -9.29 12.26 -8.91
C GLY A 173 -8.75 11.58 -7.65
N LEU A 174 -8.96 10.26 -7.52
CA LEU A 174 -8.58 9.50 -6.33
C LEU A 174 -7.10 9.12 -6.33
N THR A 175 -6.51 9.16 -5.14
CA THR A 175 -5.20 8.60 -4.85
C THR A 175 -5.32 7.10 -4.61
N ALA A 176 -4.48 6.30 -5.27
CA ALA A 176 -4.37 4.87 -5.01
C ALA A 176 -3.09 4.56 -4.21
N TYR A 177 -3.24 3.85 -3.11
CA TYR A 177 -2.12 3.27 -2.39
C TYR A 177 -1.78 1.91 -3.00
N VAL A 178 -0.56 1.74 -3.47
CA VAL A 178 -0.08 0.50 -4.10
C VAL A 178 0.71 -0.32 -3.08
N HIS A 179 0.05 -1.36 -2.56
CA HIS A 179 0.66 -2.27 -1.61
C HIS A 179 1.53 -3.30 -2.35
N HIS A 180 2.68 -3.64 -1.77
CA HIS A 180 3.51 -4.72 -2.29
C HIS A 180 2.80 -6.08 -2.18
N THR A 181 3.10 -6.98 -3.08
CA THR A 181 2.79 -8.40 -2.96
C THR A 181 3.99 -9.16 -2.37
N PRO A 182 3.82 -10.42 -1.95
CA PRO A 182 4.93 -11.18 -1.35
C PRO A 182 6.14 -11.37 -2.25
N VAL A 183 5.94 -11.53 -3.56
CA VAL A 183 6.99 -11.73 -4.56
C VAL A 183 6.58 -11.11 -5.90
N PRO A 184 7.52 -10.67 -6.74
CA PRO A 184 7.25 -10.27 -8.13
C PRO A 184 6.72 -11.44 -8.96
N VAL A 185 6.07 -11.13 -10.08
CA VAL A 185 5.64 -12.14 -11.05
C VAL A 185 6.86 -12.92 -11.56
N GLU A 186 6.73 -14.25 -11.62
CA GLU A 186 7.76 -15.19 -12.12
C GLU A 186 9.10 -15.19 -11.35
N TYR A 187 9.19 -14.59 -10.20
CA TYR A 187 10.46 -14.45 -9.46
C TYR A 187 10.74 -15.63 -8.54
N ARG A 188 11.03 -16.80 -9.13
CA ARG A 188 11.21 -18.08 -8.40
C ARG A 188 12.51 -18.16 -7.61
N ALA A 189 13.58 -17.50 -8.06
CA ALA A 189 14.92 -17.62 -7.50
C ALA A 189 15.06 -17.19 -6.03
N ILE A 190 14.12 -16.40 -5.51
CA ILE A 190 14.15 -15.91 -4.13
C ILE A 190 13.24 -16.69 -3.17
N GLN A 191 12.45 -17.67 -3.67
CA GLN A 191 11.42 -18.31 -2.85
C GLN A 191 11.98 -19.18 -1.74
N ASP A 192 13.16 -19.79 -1.93
CA ASP A 192 13.76 -20.73 -0.98
C ASP A 192 14.28 -20.04 0.30
N TYR A 193 14.50 -18.74 0.25
CA TYR A 193 15.05 -17.97 1.36
C TYR A 193 14.05 -16.93 1.88
N ASN A 194 13.61 -17.10 3.12
CA ASN A 194 12.58 -16.25 3.71
C ASN A 194 12.94 -14.75 3.71
N ASN A 195 14.18 -14.41 4.02
CA ASN A 195 14.64 -13.01 4.01
C ASN A 195 14.74 -12.42 2.60
N LEU A 196 15.08 -13.19 1.59
CA LEU A 196 15.03 -12.73 0.19
C LEU A 196 13.57 -12.53 -0.23
N ARG A 197 12.70 -13.52 -0.01
CA ARG A 197 11.28 -13.43 -0.38
C ARG A 197 10.55 -12.30 0.34
N ARG A 198 10.74 -12.15 1.67
CA ARG A 198 10.00 -11.15 2.46
C ARG A 198 10.55 -9.74 2.36
N SER A 199 11.81 -9.56 2.08
CA SER A 199 12.47 -8.25 2.00
C SER A 199 12.75 -7.87 0.56
N LEU A 200 13.70 -8.56 -0.09
CA LEU A 200 14.08 -8.24 -1.46
C LEU A 200 12.90 -8.41 -2.44
N GLY A 201 12.16 -9.53 -2.37
CA GLY A 201 11.05 -9.78 -3.29
C GLY A 201 9.97 -8.70 -3.27
N ARG A 202 9.64 -8.17 -2.09
CA ARG A 202 8.69 -7.06 -1.98
C ARG A 202 9.23 -5.76 -2.57
N CYS A 203 10.53 -5.51 -2.41
CA CYS A 203 11.18 -4.36 -3.03
C CYS A 203 11.22 -4.50 -4.55
N GLU A 204 11.61 -5.66 -5.06
CA GLU A 204 11.63 -5.94 -6.50
C GLU A 204 10.25 -5.83 -7.14
N ASP A 205 9.20 -6.28 -6.44
CA ASP A 205 7.82 -6.14 -6.89
C ASP A 205 7.41 -4.66 -7.05
N GLN A 206 7.68 -3.84 -6.03
CA GLN A 206 7.38 -2.41 -6.07
C GLN A 206 8.23 -1.68 -7.11
N LEU A 207 9.51 -1.99 -7.22
CA LEU A 207 10.40 -1.40 -8.22
C LEU A 207 9.92 -1.71 -9.64
N THR A 208 9.52 -2.96 -9.89
CA THR A 208 8.94 -3.39 -11.17
C THR A 208 7.66 -2.65 -11.48
N ALA A 209 6.75 -2.52 -10.50
CA ALA A 209 5.49 -1.80 -10.67
C ALA A 209 5.72 -0.33 -11.05
N VAL A 210 6.53 0.40 -10.28
CA VAL A 210 6.87 1.81 -10.59
C VAL A 210 7.47 1.95 -11.98
N GLY A 211 8.42 1.08 -12.35
CA GLY A 211 9.05 1.11 -13.68
C GLY A 211 8.03 0.89 -14.79
N ARG A 212 7.16 -0.11 -14.67
CA ARG A 212 6.11 -0.41 -15.66
C ARG A 212 5.13 0.76 -15.81
N GLU A 213 4.68 1.33 -14.71
CA GLU A 213 3.75 2.47 -14.70
C GLU A 213 4.35 3.69 -15.41
N LEU A 214 5.63 3.97 -15.20
CA LEU A 214 6.33 5.08 -15.86
C LEU A 214 6.51 4.87 -17.38
N PHE A 215 6.68 3.62 -17.83
CA PHE A 215 6.96 3.32 -19.23
C PHE A 215 5.72 2.94 -20.04
N SER A 216 4.58 2.63 -19.41
CA SER A 216 3.38 2.14 -20.09
C SER A 216 2.57 3.19 -20.83
N GLY A 217 2.80 4.47 -20.56
CA GLY A 217 1.95 5.55 -21.06
C GLY A 217 0.62 5.70 -20.30
N MET A 218 0.47 5.06 -19.13
CA MET A 218 -0.79 5.13 -18.37
C MET A 218 -1.10 6.53 -17.84
N PHE A 219 -0.10 7.33 -17.49
CA PHE A 219 -0.33 8.67 -16.95
C PHE A 219 -0.69 9.69 -18.01
N GLU A 220 -0.40 9.43 -19.30
CA GLU A 220 -0.95 10.19 -20.42
C GLU A 220 -2.45 9.95 -20.58
N LYS A 221 -2.92 8.71 -20.33
CA LYS A 221 -4.34 8.35 -20.37
C LYS A 221 -5.07 8.81 -19.10
N TYR A 222 -4.41 8.74 -17.94
CA TYR A 222 -5.00 8.96 -16.62
C TYR A 222 -4.21 10.01 -15.80
N PRO A 223 -4.13 11.27 -16.26
CA PRO A 223 -3.22 12.28 -15.70
C PRO A 223 -3.55 12.72 -14.27
N LYS A 224 -4.77 12.48 -13.78
CA LYS A 224 -5.17 12.84 -12.41
C LYS A 224 -4.89 11.73 -11.39
N VAL A 225 -4.56 10.52 -11.85
CA VAL A 225 -4.26 9.41 -10.96
C VAL A 225 -2.95 9.66 -10.23
N LYS A 226 -2.96 9.42 -8.93
CA LYS A 226 -1.77 9.45 -8.09
C LYS A 226 -1.60 8.09 -7.45
N LEU A 227 -0.39 7.54 -7.54
CA LEU A 227 -0.02 6.25 -6.97
C LEU A 227 0.96 6.44 -5.82
N VAL A 228 0.66 5.90 -4.66
CA VAL A 228 1.52 5.93 -3.47
C VAL A 228 2.09 4.53 -3.25
N HIS A 229 3.33 4.33 -3.61
CA HIS A 229 4.02 3.03 -3.53
C HIS A 229 4.57 2.76 -2.14
N SER A 230 4.26 1.60 -1.60
CA SER A 230 4.84 1.14 -0.34
C SER A 230 6.35 0.92 -0.44
N MET A 231 7.03 0.92 0.71
CA MET A 231 8.47 0.60 0.80
C MET A 231 9.37 1.50 -0.07
N LEU A 232 9.05 2.80 -0.18
CA LEU A 232 9.72 3.74 -1.09
C LEU A 232 9.85 3.21 -2.54
N GLY A 233 8.77 2.59 -3.06
CA GLY A 233 8.78 1.98 -4.40
C GLY A 233 9.87 0.91 -4.55
N GLY A 234 10.12 0.14 -3.48
CA GLY A 234 11.17 -0.86 -3.47
C GLY A 234 12.60 -0.30 -3.54
N GLY A 235 12.76 0.98 -3.21
CA GLY A 235 14.05 1.66 -3.36
C GLY A 235 14.25 2.24 -4.76
N PHE A 236 13.18 2.58 -5.45
CA PHE A 236 13.21 3.12 -6.82
C PHE A 236 14.23 4.26 -7.00
N PHE A 237 14.42 5.10 -5.97
CA PHE A 237 15.40 6.19 -6.01
C PHE A 237 16.83 5.74 -6.36
N THR A 238 17.19 4.51 -6.05
CA THR A 238 18.54 3.97 -6.35
C THR A 238 18.73 3.65 -7.83
N TYR A 239 17.64 3.43 -8.56
CA TYR A 239 17.65 3.07 -9.99
C TYR A 239 17.12 4.18 -10.89
N GLN A 240 16.57 5.26 -10.33
CA GLN A 240 15.87 6.30 -11.08
C GLN A 240 16.70 6.83 -12.24
N GLU A 241 17.95 7.22 -11.99
CA GLU A 241 18.83 7.75 -13.05
C GLU A 241 19.26 6.68 -14.06
N MET A 242 19.38 5.41 -13.64
CA MET A 242 19.72 4.31 -14.58
C MET A 242 18.56 4.00 -15.52
N LEU A 243 17.32 4.14 -15.03
CA LEU A 243 16.11 3.90 -15.81
C LEU A 243 15.72 5.12 -16.65
N MET A 244 16.25 6.30 -16.32
CA MET A 244 15.99 7.52 -17.08
C MET A 244 16.66 7.43 -18.47
N PRO A 245 15.96 7.77 -19.56
CA PRO A 245 16.59 7.82 -20.87
C PRO A 245 17.74 8.83 -20.90
N HIS A 246 18.87 8.42 -21.47
CA HIS A 246 20.03 9.29 -21.68
C HIS A 246 20.12 9.69 -23.15
N GLY A 247 20.29 10.98 -23.41
CA GLY A 247 20.39 11.52 -24.76
C GLY A 247 19.04 11.87 -25.40
N PRO A 248 19.02 12.19 -26.69
CA PRO A 248 17.81 12.55 -27.41
C PRO A 248 16.80 11.39 -27.43
N ALA A 249 15.53 11.68 -27.17
CA ALA A 249 14.49 10.68 -27.16
C ALA A 249 14.48 9.86 -28.46
N GLY A 250 14.42 8.53 -28.33
CA GLY A 250 14.29 7.61 -29.45
C GLY A 250 15.57 7.26 -30.20
N ASN A 251 16.73 7.78 -29.80
CA ASN A 251 17.97 7.56 -30.57
C ASN A 251 18.60 6.18 -30.38
N ASP A 252 18.32 5.47 -29.29
CA ASP A 252 18.91 4.14 -29.05
C ASP A 252 17.88 3.00 -29.03
N GLY A 253 16.60 3.31 -29.17
CA GLY A 253 15.49 2.33 -29.24
C GLY A 253 15.27 1.53 -27.95
N ARG A 254 16.00 1.82 -26.86
CA ARG A 254 15.89 1.12 -25.57
C ARG A 254 14.82 1.72 -24.67
N PHE A 255 14.50 2.99 -24.86
CA PHE A 255 13.59 3.72 -23.99
C PHE A 255 12.30 4.07 -24.73
N THR A 256 11.17 3.88 -24.06
CA THR A 256 9.82 4.17 -24.59
C THR A 256 9.30 5.55 -24.21
N ALA A 257 9.98 6.24 -23.29
CA ALA A 257 9.61 7.58 -22.82
C ALA A 257 10.79 8.55 -22.93
N THR A 258 10.51 9.86 -22.89
CA THR A 258 11.53 10.90 -22.80
C THR A 258 11.90 11.19 -21.34
N PRO A 259 13.09 11.77 -21.07
CA PRO A 259 13.43 12.21 -19.70
C PRO A 259 12.42 13.21 -19.13
N GLU A 260 11.91 14.11 -19.96
CA GLU A 260 10.92 15.12 -19.57
C GLU A 260 9.61 14.46 -19.14
N THR A 261 9.11 13.51 -19.93
CA THR A 261 7.89 12.74 -19.63
C THR A 261 8.03 11.96 -18.32
N MET A 262 9.15 11.27 -18.13
CA MET A 262 9.40 10.53 -16.89
C MET A 262 9.47 11.45 -15.67
N ARG A 263 10.22 12.57 -15.76
CA ARG A 263 10.29 13.54 -14.64
C ARG A 263 8.93 14.14 -14.33
N LYS A 264 8.12 14.43 -15.35
CA LYS A 264 6.75 14.90 -15.16
C LYS A 264 5.91 13.89 -14.39
N HIS A 265 5.91 12.62 -14.79
CA HIS A 265 5.12 11.58 -14.12
C HIS A 265 5.60 11.30 -12.69
N LEU A 266 6.93 11.31 -12.46
CA LEU A 266 7.48 11.23 -11.12
C LEU A 266 7.03 12.39 -10.25
N ALA A 267 6.96 13.61 -10.79
CA ALA A 267 6.55 14.81 -10.05
C ALA A 267 5.05 14.93 -9.82
N GLU A 268 4.21 14.40 -10.71
CA GLU A 268 2.76 14.62 -10.66
C GLU A 268 1.97 13.41 -10.17
N ASN A 269 2.46 12.19 -10.45
CA ASN A 269 1.67 10.96 -10.32
C ASN A 269 2.22 9.94 -9.32
N ILE A 270 3.53 9.90 -9.06
CA ILE A 270 4.17 8.87 -8.23
C ILE A 270 4.58 9.45 -6.88
N PHE A 271 4.16 8.77 -5.83
CA PHE A 271 4.49 9.07 -4.43
C PHE A 271 4.96 7.80 -3.73
N PHE A 272 5.61 7.95 -2.58
CA PHE A 272 6.28 6.85 -1.89
C PHE A 272 5.93 6.83 -0.40
N GLU A 273 5.60 5.68 0.12
CA GLU A 273 5.35 5.47 1.54
C GLU A 273 6.55 4.74 2.16
N MET A 274 7.01 5.19 3.32
CA MET A 274 8.28 4.80 3.90
C MET A 274 8.24 3.63 4.88
N SER A 275 7.12 2.91 5.01
CA SER A 275 7.11 1.72 5.85
C SER A 275 8.12 0.68 5.35
N HIS A 276 8.65 -0.12 6.26
CA HIS A 276 9.72 -1.08 5.96
C HIS A 276 11.04 -0.47 5.49
N ALA A 277 11.13 0.86 5.29
CA ALA A 277 12.38 1.51 4.91
C ALA A 277 13.25 1.94 6.10
N GLN A 278 12.69 2.02 7.31
CA GLN A 278 13.45 2.37 8.51
C GLN A 278 14.71 1.50 8.72
N PRO A 279 14.69 0.16 8.50
CA PRO A 279 15.88 -0.68 8.57
C PRO A 279 16.99 -0.32 7.56
N TRP A 280 16.71 0.46 6.52
CA TRP A 280 17.74 0.93 5.59
C TRP A 280 18.67 1.97 6.23
N GLY A 281 18.21 2.59 7.33
CA GLY A 281 18.99 3.57 8.07
C GLY A 281 18.86 5.00 7.54
N ARG A 282 19.32 5.96 8.35
CA ARG A 282 19.15 7.40 8.09
C ARG A 282 19.79 7.83 6.77
N VAL A 283 21.01 7.42 6.51
CA VAL A 283 21.77 7.85 5.31
C VAL A 283 21.00 7.54 4.02
N LEU A 284 20.42 6.34 3.90
CA LEU A 284 19.65 5.98 2.70
C LEU A 284 18.34 6.76 2.63
N LEU A 285 17.68 7.00 3.76
CA LEU A 285 16.44 7.77 3.76
C LEU A 285 16.67 9.25 3.45
N GLU A 286 17.72 9.86 3.97
CA GLU A 286 18.14 11.21 3.60
C GLU A 286 18.51 11.32 2.11
N THR A 287 19.14 10.28 1.57
CA THR A 287 19.40 10.18 0.13
C THR A 287 18.12 10.06 -0.67
N ALA A 288 17.15 9.24 -0.21
CA ALA A 288 15.85 9.13 -0.84
C ALA A 288 15.12 10.49 -0.87
N VAL A 289 15.13 11.24 0.24
CA VAL A 289 14.56 12.60 0.31
C VAL A 289 15.21 13.53 -0.71
N LYS A 290 16.53 13.49 -0.85
CA LYS A 290 17.28 14.34 -1.82
C LYS A 290 16.93 13.99 -3.28
N ILE A 291 16.67 12.73 -3.59
CA ILE A 291 16.44 12.27 -4.97
C ILE A 291 14.95 12.37 -5.34
N LEU A 292 14.05 11.91 -4.46
CA LEU A 292 12.62 11.85 -4.72
C LEU A 292 11.91 13.18 -4.43
N GLY A 293 12.46 13.99 -3.51
CA GLY A 293 11.77 15.12 -2.92
C GLY A 293 10.95 14.75 -1.67
N ALA A 294 11.06 15.55 -0.61
CA ALA A 294 10.28 15.33 0.61
C ALA A 294 8.77 15.41 0.40
N ASP A 295 8.32 16.18 -0.58
CA ASP A 295 6.93 16.35 -0.98
C ASP A 295 6.33 15.12 -1.68
N HIS A 296 7.14 14.11 -1.99
CA HIS A 296 6.72 12.82 -2.56
C HIS A 296 6.74 11.66 -1.56
N ILE A 297 7.18 11.88 -0.32
CA ILE A 297 7.31 10.81 0.68
C ILE A 297 6.27 10.99 1.77
N VAL A 298 5.58 9.90 2.14
CA VAL A 298 4.63 9.86 3.27
C VAL A 298 5.10 8.88 4.34
N TYR A 299 4.89 9.26 5.60
CA TYR A 299 5.14 8.38 6.73
C TYR A 299 4.09 7.26 6.79
N GLY A 300 4.53 6.04 7.10
CA GLY A 300 3.68 4.89 7.38
C GLY A 300 4.38 3.86 8.25
N SER A 301 3.63 3.14 9.10
CA SER A 301 4.19 2.23 10.09
C SER A 301 3.96 0.74 9.84
N SER A 302 2.98 0.38 9.03
CA SER A 302 2.46 -1.00 8.90
C SER A 302 1.94 -1.56 10.23
N SER A 303 1.33 -0.70 11.08
CA SER A 303 0.71 -1.13 12.33
C SER A 303 -0.50 -2.04 12.07
N PRO A 304 -0.74 -3.09 12.87
CA PRO A 304 -0.03 -3.52 14.08
C PRO A 304 1.17 -4.46 13.82
N VAL A 305 1.45 -4.84 12.56
CA VAL A 305 2.43 -5.89 12.19
C VAL A 305 3.83 -5.60 12.74
N LYS A 306 4.22 -4.32 12.81
CA LYS A 306 5.53 -3.89 13.30
C LYS A 306 5.40 -2.74 14.32
N ALA A 307 5.05 -3.08 15.54
CA ALA A 307 4.86 -2.11 16.62
C ALA A 307 6.08 -1.19 16.84
N VAL A 308 7.31 -1.68 16.62
CA VAL A 308 8.53 -0.87 16.76
C VAL A 308 8.56 0.28 15.73
N TRP A 309 8.16 0.03 14.50
CA TRP A 309 8.15 1.09 13.46
C TRP A 309 7.11 2.16 13.75
N ARG A 310 5.98 1.79 14.35
CA ARG A 310 4.99 2.74 14.82
C ARG A 310 5.54 3.61 15.95
N ARG A 311 6.07 2.98 17.02
CA ARG A 311 6.56 3.71 18.20
C ARG A 311 7.75 4.61 17.92
N GLU A 312 8.69 4.13 17.11
CA GLU A 312 9.95 4.82 16.88
C GLU A 312 9.94 5.65 15.57
N GLY A 313 9.01 5.38 14.66
CA GLY A 313 8.99 6.00 13.32
C GLY A 313 8.89 7.52 13.32
N PRO A 314 8.00 8.14 14.08
CA PRO A 314 7.95 9.61 14.13
C PRO A 314 9.24 10.24 14.66
N ALA A 315 9.85 9.64 15.69
CA ALA A 315 11.14 10.10 16.20
C ALA A 315 12.26 9.89 15.18
N PHE A 316 12.27 8.75 14.50
CA PHE A 316 13.22 8.45 13.45
C PHE A 316 13.21 9.51 12.33
N VAL A 317 12.02 9.92 11.85
CA VAL A 317 11.90 10.98 10.84
C VAL A 317 12.40 12.33 11.38
N ARG A 318 12.07 12.66 12.64
CA ARG A 318 12.55 13.91 13.27
C ARG A 318 14.06 13.98 13.45
N GLU A 319 14.72 12.85 13.49
CA GLU A 319 16.17 12.73 13.65
C GLU A 319 16.95 12.70 12.32
N LEU A 320 16.28 12.71 11.16
CA LEU A 320 16.92 12.81 9.84
C LEU A 320 17.61 14.19 9.68
N GLU A 321 18.75 14.22 9.00
CA GLU A 321 19.47 15.45 8.67
C GLU A 321 18.85 16.14 7.44
N ILE A 322 17.59 16.53 7.55
CA ILE A 322 16.81 17.27 6.57
C ILE A 322 16.13 18.47 7.27
N THR A 323 15.56 19.38 6.51
CA THR A 323 14.89 20.55 7.06
C THR A 323 13.61 20.21 7.83
N GLU A 324 13.21 21.07 8.75
CA GLU A 324 11.94 20.88 9.51
C GLU A 324 10.71 20.93 8.59
N GLU A 325 10.76 21.67 7.49
CA GLU A 325 9.71 21.69 6.47
C GLU A 325 9.60 20.32 5.78
N GLU A 326 10.72 19.72 5.38
CA GLU A 326 10.76 18.38 4.80
C GLU A 326 10.25 17.31 5.77
N LYS A 327 10.64 17.36 7.05
CA LYS A 327 10.11 16.46 8.08
C LYS A 327 8.59 16.59 8.22
N ASN A 328 8.07 17.81 8.22
CA ASN A 328 6.64 18.06 8.31
C ASN A 328 5.87 17.56 7.08
N LEU A 329 6.42 17.72 5.88
CA LEU A 329 5.84 17.14 4.66
C LEU A 329 5.73 15.62 4.77
N ILE A 330 6.79 14.95 5.20
CA ILE A 330 6.83 13.48 5.36
C ILE A 330 5.88 13.02 6.45
N LEU A 331 5.91 13.65 7.64
CA LEU A 331 5.14 13.21 8.80
C LEU A 331 3.64 13.43 8.67
N TRP A 332 3.19 14.44 7.91
CA TRP A 332 1.75 14.73 7.81
C TRP A 332 1.32 15.47 6.54
N GLY A 333 2.10 16.43 6.04
CA GLY A 333 1.64 17.36 4.99
C GLY A 333 1.23 16.63 3.70
N ASN A 334 2.01 15.65 3.27
CA ASN A 334 1.72 14.89 2.05
C ASN A 334 0.52 13.96 2.23
N ALA A 335 0.42 13.25 3.35
CA ALA A 335 -0.74 12.39 3.62
C ALA A 335 -2.03 13.19 3.68
N GLN A 336 -2.00 14.38 4.33
CA GLN A 336 -3.14 15.30 4.38
C GLN A 336 -3.57 15.73 2.97
N ARG A 337 -2.62 16.10 2.12
CA ARG A 337 -2.89 16.53 0.75
C ARG A 337 -3.42 15.39 -0.13
N LEU A 338 -2.81 14.21 -0.06
CA LEU A 338 -3.14 13.07 -0.91
C LEU A 338 -4.49 12.43 -0.58
N TYR A 339 -4.86 12.43 0.70
CA TYR A 339 -6.07 11.77 1.20
C TYR A 339 -7.11 12.76 1.75
N HIS A 340 -6.91 14.07 1.57
CA HIS A 340 -7.85 15.12 1.98
C HIS A 340 -8.27 15.05 3.46
N LEU A 341 -7.29 14.90 4.39
CA LEU A 341 -7.50 14.63 5.83
C LEU A 341 -7.66 15.89 6.69
#